data_b0176d471547fd4edae82340520b1eb1
#
_entry.id   b0176d471547fd4edae82340520b1eb1
#
_cell.length_a   1.000
_cell.length_b   1.000
_cell.length_c   1.000
_cell.angle_alpha   90.00
_cell.angle_beta   90.00
_cell.angle_gamma   90.00
#
_symmetry.space_group_name_H-M   'P 1'
#
loop_
_entity.id
_entity.type
_entity.pdbx_description
1 polymer ?
#
loop_
_entity_poly.entity_id
_entity_poly.type
_entity_poly.pdbx_seq_one_letter_code
_entity_poly.pdbx_strand_id
1 'polypeptide(L)'
;MKKIIIALLLFTGSFAAEAQELVWETNVTKAMEVSNKTKKPLLLFFTGSDWCGWCIRLQKEVLKTPEFAAWAKENVVLVELDYPRKSPQTDAIKKQNNELQMAFGIQGFPTIVLANGITKDGKVNFEGIGSTGYVAGGPAAWLAVANGFLKK
;
A
#
# COMPACT_ATOMS: atom_id res chain seq x y z
N MET A 1 -38.93 -47.02 29.92
CA MET A 1 -38.00 -45.92 30.21
C MET A 1 -37.15 -45.69 28.94
N LYS A 2 -37.52 -44.67 28.14
CA LYS A 2 -36.83 -44.35 26.88
C LYS A 2 -35.74 -43.33 27.19
N LYS A 3 -34.47 -43.71 27.01
CA LYS A 3 -33.32 -42.81 27.13
C LYS A 3 -33.19 -42.02 25.83
N ILE A 4 -33.46 -40.72 25.91
CA ILE A 4 -33.23 -39.76 24.81
C ILE A 4 -31.78 -39.33 24.90
N ILE A 5 -30.97 -39.76 23.89
CA ILE A 5 -29.59 -39.29 23.69
C ILE A 5 -29.69 -38.03 22.82
N ILE A 6 -29.45 -36.88 23.45
CA ILE A 6 -29.30 -35.60 22.72
C ILE A 6 -27.86 -35.53 22.21
N ALA A 7 -27.69 -35.75 20.91
CA ALA A 7 -26.43 -35.51 20.24
C ALA A 7 -26.25 -34.01 20.02
N LEU A 8 -25.33 -33.42 20.81
CA LEU A 8 -24.92 -32.01 20.67
C LEU A 8 -23.96 -31.91 19.45
N LEU A 9 -24.48 -31.53 18.30
CA LEU A 9 -23.69 -31.21 17.11
C LEU A 9 -22.95 -29.87 17.35
N LEU A 10 -21.68 -29.95 17.72
CA LEU A 10 -20.76 -28.81 17.72
C LEU A 10 -20.47 -28.40 16.28
N PHE A 11 -21.18 -27.39 15.81
CA PHE A 11 -20.90 -26.72 14.54
C PHE A 11 -19.64 -25.85 14.72
N THR A 12 -18.46 -26.44 14.48
CA THR A 12 -17.21 -25.66 14.35
C THR A 12 -17.23 -24.92 13.02
N GLY A 13 -17.81 -23.73 13.04
CA GLY A 13 -17.72 -22.80 11.91
C GLY A 13 -16.25 -22.41 11.72
N SER A 14 -15.59 -23.00 10.74
CA SER A 14 -14.31 -22.49 10.24
C SER A 14 -14.57 -21.12 9.62
N PHE A 15 -14.27 -20.05 10.35
CA PHE A 15 -14.12 -18.72 9.75
C PHE A 15 -12.88 -18.79 8.86
N ALA A 16 -13.08 -19.11 7.58
CA ALA A 16 -12.11 -18.77 6.56
C ALA A 16 -12.03 -17.25 6.54
N ALA A 17 -10.98 -16.67 7.14
CA ALA A 17 -10.64 -15.30 6.95
C ALA A 17 -10.26 -15.14 5.46
N GLU A 18 -11.21 -14.73 4.63
CA GLU A 18 -10.89 -14.25 3.29
C GLU A 18 -9.91 -13.10 3.46
N ALA A 19 -8.68 -13.33 3.03
CA ALA A 19 -7.69 -12.27 2.92
C ALA A 19 -8.23 -11.27 1.90
N GLN A 20 -8.86 -10.23 2.38
CA GLN A 20 -9.42 -9.17 1.56
C GLN A 20 -8.28 -8.57 0.77
N GLU A 21 -8.31 -8.72 -0.55
CA GLU A 21 -7.29 -8.22 -1.46
C GLU A 21 -7.06 -6.71 -1.25
N LEU A 22 -5.80 -6.31 -1.17
CA LEU A 22 -5.44 -4.90 -0.98
C LEU A 22 -5.77 -4.12 -2.26
N VAL A 23 -6.42 -3.00 -2.09
CA VAL A 23 -6.69 -2.07 -3.20
C VAL A 23 -5.51 -1.13 -3.36
N TRP A 24 -4.82 -1.24 -4.49
CA TRP A 24 -3.79 -0.30 -4.93
C TRP A 24 -4.38 0.66 -5.94
N GLU A 25 -4.49 1.93 -5.57
CA GLU A 25 -4.91 2.98 -6.49
C GLU A 25 -3.77 3.35 -7.43
N THR A 26 -4.09 3.62 -8.69
CA THR A 26 -3.13 4.14 -9.68
C THR A 26 -3.36 5.62 -9.96
N ASN A 27 -4.54 6.13 -9.63
CA ASN A 27 -4.91 7.53 -9.76
C ASN A 27 -4.76 8.23 -8.40
N VAL A 28 -3.82 9.17 -8.31
CA VAL A 28 -3.52 9.86 -7.05
C VAL A 28 -4.67 10.76 -6.57
N THR A 29 -5.45 11.33 -7.49
CA THR A 29 -6.62 12.15 -7.11
C THR A 29 -7.66 11.30 -6.38
N LYS A 30 -7.94 10.12 -6.92
CA LYS A 30 -8.85 9.16 -6.28
C LYS A 30 -8.31 8.68 -4.93
N ALA A 31 -7.02 8.38 -4.84
CA ALA A 31 -6.39 8.01 -3.58
C ALA A 31 -6.48 9.14 -2.54
N MET A 32 -6.35 10.39 -2.97
CA MET A 32 -6.52 11.57 -2.12
C MET A 32 -7.94 11.69 -1.55
N GLU A 33 -8.95 11.41 -2.35
CA GLU A 33 -10.35 11.40 -1.88
C GLU A 33 -10.54 10.37 -0.77
N VAL A 34 -9.99 9.16 -0.96
CA VAL A 34 -10.00 8.10 0.06
C VAL A 34 -9.22 8.50 1.31
N SER A 35 -8.03 9.09 1.14
CA SER A 35 -7.19 9.58 2.24
C SER A 35 -7.91 10.66 3.06
N ASN A 36 -8.53 11.63 2.41
CA ASN A 36 -9.30 12.69 3.07
C ASN A 36 -10.49 12.15 3.86
N LYS A 37 -11.18 11.15 3.31
CA LYS A 37 -12.33 10.50 3.94
C LYS A 37 -11.94 9.64 5.14
N THR A 38 -10.85 8.88 5.01
CA THR A 38 -10.40 7.92 6.02
C THR A 38 -9.41 8.50 7.04
N LYS A 39 -8.88 9.69 6.76
CA LYS A 39 -7.82 10.36 7.54
C LYS A 39 -6.52 9.56 7.63
N LYS A 40 -6.27 8.70 6.64
CA LYS A 40 -5.05 7.92 6.52
C LYS A 40 -4.09 8.57 5.54
N PRO A 41 -2.78 8.61 5.82
CA PRO A 41 -1.79 9.08 4.85
C PRO A 41 -1.72 8.15 3.64
N LEU A 42 -1.17 8.67 2.55
CA LEU A 42 -0.86 7.91 1.35
C LEU A 42 0.46 7.14 1.54
N LEU A 43 0.49 5.92 1.04
CA LEU A 43 1.72 5.18 0.77
C LEU A 43 1.93 5.17 -0.74
N LEU A 44 2.88 5.97 -1.21
CA LEU A 44 3.22 6.12 -2.62
C LEU A 44 4.36 5.16 -2.98
N PHE A 45 4.08 4.13 -3.75
CA PHE A 45 5.06 3.14 -4.18
C PHE A 45 5.52 3.45 -5.61
N PHE A 46 6.71 4.03 -5.72
CA PHE A 46 7.39 4.26 -6.99
C PHE A 46 8.11 2.98 -7.43
N THR A 47 7.70 2.40 -8.54
CA THR A 47 8.12 1.06 -8.96
C THR A 47 8.32 0.95 -10.47
N GLY A 48 9.10 -0.04 -10.88
CA GLY A 48 9.20 -0.50 -12.27
C GLY A 48 8.75 -1.95 -12.34
N SER A 49 7.45 -2.18 -12.48
CA SER A 49 6.81 -3.48 -12.29
C SER A 49 7.36 -4.60 -13.20
N ASP A 50 7.79 -4.28 -14.41
CA ASP A 50 8.21 -5.25 -15.42
C ASP A 50 9.73 -5.30 -15.69
N TRP A 51 10.54 -4.54 -14.93
CA TRP A 51 12.00 -4.49 -15.14
C TRP A 51 12.83 -4.32 -13.87
N CYS A 52 12.25 -3.80 -12.77
CA CYS A 52 12.99 -3.50 -11.54
C CYS A 52 13.04 -4.72 -10.60
N GLY A 53 14.17 -5.43 -10.60
CA GLY A 53 14.34 -6.64 -9.77
C GLY A 53 14.13 -6.40 -8.26
N TRP A 54 14.62 -5.29 -7.72
CA TRP A 54 14.43 -4.93 -6.32
C TRP A 54 12.98 -4.56 -5.99
N CYS A 55 12.23 -3.99 -6.94
CA CYS A 55 10.81 -3.72 -6.79
C CYS A 55 10.00 -5.01 -6.70
N ILE A 56 10.30 -5.96 -7.59
CA ILE A 56 9.68 -7.30 -7.60
C ILE A 56 9.98 -8.02 -6.28
N ARG A 57 11.22 -7.91 -5.79
CA ARG A 57 11.63 -8.49 -4.51
C ARG A 57 10.88 -7.88 -3.33
N LEU A 58 10.77 -6.54 -3.26
CA LEU A 58 10.00 -5.84 -2.23
C LEU A 58 8.53 -6.28 -2.23
N GLN A 59 7.92 -6.38 -3.40
CA GLN A 59 6.55 -6.88 -3.51
C GLN A 59 6.41 -8.29 -2.95
N LYS A 60 7.31 -9.21 -3.34
CA LYS A 60 7.24 -10.61 -2.91
C LYS A 60 7.48 -10.77 -1.41
N GLU A 61 8.49 -10.10 -0.88
CA GLU A 61 8.96 -10.30 0.50
C GLU A 61 8.21 -9.45 1.53
N VAL A 62 7.53 -8.38 1.10
CA VAL A 62 6.84 -7.45 2.00
C VAL A 62 5.41 -7.16 1.55
N LEU A 63 5.22 -6.50 0.40
CA LEU A 63 3.93 -5.88 0.06
C LEU A 63 2.80 -6.88 -0.23
N LYS A 64 3.13 -8.13 -0.58
CA LYS A 64 2.16 -9.23 -0.81
C LYS A 64 2.01 -10.17 0.39
N THR A 65 2.57 -9.81 1.54
CA THR A 65 2.44 -10.63 2.76
C THR A 65 1.17 -10.29 3.54
N PRO A 66 0.60 -11.26 4.29
CA PRO A 66 -0.56 -11.02 5.16
C PRO A 66 -0.30 -9.94 6.23
N GLU A 67 0.94 -9.88 6.75
CA GLU A 67 1.36 -8.91 7.76
C GLU A 67 1.28 -7.48 7.21
N PHE A 68 1.79 -7.26 6.00
CA PHE A 68 1.68 -5.96 5.32
C PHE A 68 0.22 -5.64 5.03
N ALA A 69 -0.57 -6.61 4.57
CA ALA A 69 -1.98 -6.41 4.25
C ALA A 69 -2.79 -5.94 5.47
N ALA A 70 -2.60 -6.58 6.62
CA ALA A 70 -3.25 -6.20 7.87
C ALA A 70 -2.85 -4.78 8.30
N TRP A 71 -1.55 -4.49 8.28
CA TRP A 71 -1.03 -3.17 8.62
C TRP A 71 -1.53 -2.06 7.68
N ALA A 72 -1.48 -2.31 6.37
CA ALA A 72 -1.85 -1.31 5.37
C ALA A 72 -3.33 -0.90 5.48
N LYS A 73 -4.22 -1.85 5.70
CA LYS A 73 -5.65 -1.59 5.91
C LYS A 73 -5.91 -0.58 7.02
N GLU A 74 -5.16 -0.66 8.11
CA GLU A 74 -5.35 0.19 9.28
C GLU A 74 -4.67 1.55 9.13
N ASN A 75 -3.56 1.63 8.42
CA ASN A 75 -2.64 2.76 8.54
C ASN A 75 -2.54 3.66 7.30
N VAL A 76 -2.78 3.16 6.10
CA VAL A 76 -2.47 3.92 4.87
C VAL A 76 -3.48 3.70 3.75
N VAL A 77 -3.46 4.59 2.76
CA VAL A 77 -4.07 4.41 1.44
C VAL A 77 -2.96 4.09 0.45
N LEU A 78 -3.08 2.97 -0.26
CA LEU A 78 -2.03 2.47 -1.15
C LEU A 78 -2.13 3.08 -2.53
N VAL A 79 -1.01 3.58 -3.06
CA VAL A 79 -0.91 4.13 -4.41
C VAL A 79 0.29 3.51 -5.11
N GLU A 80 0.07 2.87 -6.26
CA GLU A 80 1.12 2.36 -7.11
C GLU A 80 1.42 3.36 -8.23
N LEU A 81 2.65 3.83 -8.26
CA LEU A 81 3.19 4.73 -9.28
C LEU A 81 4.20 3.93 -10.11
N ASP A 82 3.68 3.25 -11.14
CA ASP A 82 4.47 2.36 -11.98
C ASP A 82 5.10 3.10 -13.17
N TYR A 83 6.30 2.70 -13.52
CA TYR A 83 7.08 3.16 -14.66
C TYR A 83 7.46 1.98 -15.55
N PRO A 84 6.49 1.36 -16.23
CA PRO A 84 6.71 0.15 -17.01
C PRO A 84 7.51 0.46 -18.27
N ARG A 85 8.30 -0.53 -18.74
CA ARG A 85 9.03 -0.47 -20.02
C ARG A 85 8.35 -1.26 -21.11
N LYS A 86 7.60 -2.30 -20.76
CA LYS A 86 6.97 -3.24 -21.68
C LYS A 86 5.46 -3.12 -21.73
N SER A 87 4.84 -2.78 -20.58
CA SER A 87 3.39 -2.67 -20.46
C SER A 87 2.90 -1.29 -20.90
N PRO A 88 1.78 -1.19 -21.62
CA PRO A 88 1.21 0.10 -22.01
C PRO A 88 0.65 0.84 -20.78
N GLN A 89 0.70 2.15 -20.84
CA GLN A 89 0.16 3.04 -19.80
C GLN A 89 -0.43 4.28 -20.47
N THR A 90 -1.54 4.81 -19.94
CA THR A 90 -2.15 6.02 -20.48
C THR A 90 -1.27 7.24 -20.28
N ASP A 91 -1.37 8.22 -21.17
CA ASP A 91 -0.58 9.45 -21.08
C ASP A 91 -0.91 10.26 -19.82
N ALA A 92 -2.16 10.21 -19.36
CA ALA A 92 -2.57 10.85 -18.10
C ALA A 92 -1.83 10.26 -16.89
N ILE A 93 -1.72 8.94 -16.80
CA ILE A 93 -0.98 8.27 -15.72
C ILE A 93 0.52 8.48 -15.83
N LYS A 94 1.09 8.43 -17.03
CA LYS A 94 2.52 8.77 -17.26
C LYS A 94 2.84 10.18 -16.77
N LYS A 95 2.01 11.14 -17.15
CA LYS A 95 2.15 12.54 -16.73
C LYS A 95 2.08 12.68 -15.22
N GLN A 96 1.03 12.14 -14.58
CA GLN A 96 0.88 12.13 -13.13
C GLN A 96 2.11 11.55 -12.43
N ASN A 97 2.57 10.37 -12.87
CA ASN A 97 3.68 9.68 -12.24
C ASN A 97 4.99 10.48 -12.38
N ASN A 98 5.24 11.08 -13.54
CA ASN A 98 6.41 11.92 -13.77
C ASN A 98 6.39 13.20 -12.91
N GLU A 99 5.24 13.83 -12.77
CA GLU A 99 5.06 15.02 -11.91
C GLU A 99 5.33 14.67 -10.44
N LEU A 100 4.82 13.53 -9.96
CA LEU A 100 5.06 13.07 -8.59
C LEU A 100 6.53 12.64 -8.37
N GLN A 101 7.14 11.99 -9.36
CA GLN A 101 8.57 11.64 -9.30
C GLN A 101 9.45 12.89 -9.12
N MET A 102 9.16 13.95 -9.86
CA MET A 102 9.87 15.23 -9.74
C MET A 102 9.58 15.92 -8.41
N ALA A 103 8.30 15.96 -7.99
CA ALA A 103 7.88 16.62 -6.77
C ALA A 103 8.52 16.01 -5.51
N PHE A 104 8.69 14.69 -5.47
CA PHE A 104 9.33 13.98 -4.38
C PHE A 104 10.85 13.75 -4.59
N GLY A 105 11.41 14.18 -5.70
CA GLY A 105 12.84 14.03 -6.00
C GLY A 105 13.29 12.56 -6.09
N ILE A 106 12.42 11.68 -6.62
CA ILE A 106 12.70 10.25 -6.69
C ILE A 106 13.79 9.96 -7.73
N GLN A 107 14.91 9.36 -7.30
CA GLN A 107 16.06 9.06 -8.15
C GLN A 107 16.26 7.57 -8.41
N GLY A 108 15.51 6.70 -7.78
CA GLY A 108 15.66 5.25 -7.93
C GLY A 108 14.44 4.46 -7.45
N PHE A 109 14.43 3.19 -7.81
CA PHE A 109 13.35 2.26 -7.52
C PHE A 109 13.87 0.98 -6.82
N PRO A 110 13.11 0.38 -5.91
CA PRO A 110 11.85 0.90 -5.37
C PRO A 110 12.07 2.07 -4.42
N THR A 111 11.16 3.02 -4.42
CA THR A 111 11.03 4.02 -3.37
C THR A 111 9.59 4.05 -2.89
N ILE A 112 9.40 4.04 -1.58
CA ILE A 112 8.10 4.23 -0.94
C ILE A 112 8.15 5.53 -0.15
N VAL A 113 7.17 6.39 -0.37
CA VAL A 113 7.00 7.64 0.36
C VAL A 113 5.69 7.58 1.11
N LEU A 114 5.73 7.85 2.41
CA LEU A 114 4.54 8.16 3.19
C LEU A 114 4.30 9.66 3.15
N ALA A 115 3.09 10.10 2.80
CA ALA A 115 2.77 11.50 2.65
C ALA A 115 1.32 11.81 3.03
N ASN A 116 1.09 12.96 3.62
CA ASN A 116 -0.23 13.55 3.75
C ASN A 116 -0.58 14.31 2.48
N GLY A 117 -1.78 14.10 1.97
CA GLY A 117 -2.32 14.97 0.94
C GLY A 117 -2.93 16.23 1.57
N ILE A 118 -2.51 17.38 1.08
CA ILE A 118 -3.00 18.68 1.53
C ILE A 118 -3.65 19.41 0.35
N THR A 119 -4.88 19.87 0.54
CA THR A 119 -5.50 20.78 -0.44
C THR A 119 -5.32 22.21 0.06
N LYS A 120 -4.52 23.00 -0.65
CA LYS A 120 -4.30 24.41 -0.36
C LYS A 120 -4.59 25.23 -1.62
N ASP A 121 -5.46 26.23 -1.49
CA ASP A 121 -5.85 27.13 -2.59
C ASP A 121 -6.37 26.38 -3.84
N GLY A 122 -7.14 25.30 -3.63
CA GLY A 122 -7.67 24.44 -4.70
C GLY A 122 -6.63 23.57 -5.40
N LYS A 123 -5.37 23.60 -4.95
CA LYS A 123 -4.28 22.76 -5.46
C LYS A 123 -3.98 21.62 -4.50
N VAL A 124 -3.73 20.45 -5.09
CA VAL A 124 -3.24 19.29 -4.36
C VAL A 124 -1.75 19.44 -4.12
N ASN A 125 -1.36 19.42 -2.86
CA ASN A 125 0.03 19.38 -2.41
C ASN A 125 0.24 18.15 -1.52
N PHE A 126 1.50 17.78 -1.31
CA PHE A 126 1.87 16.66 -0.48
C PHE A 126 2.88 17.08 0.57
N GLU A 127 2.66 16.63 1.80
CA GLU A 127 3.62 16.74 2.88
C GLU A 127 4.23 15.36 3.14
N GLY A 128 5.52 15.21 2.86
CA GLY A 128 6.24 13.95 3.11
C GLY A 128 6.38 13.68 4.61
N ILE A 129 6.02 12.47 5.04
CA ILE A 129 6.17 11.99 6.42
C ILE A 129 7.48 11.22 6.56
N GLY A 130 7.83 10.42 5.56
CA GLY A 130 9.05 9.62 5.52
C GLY A 130 9.19 8.85 4.22
N SER A 131 10.40 8.37 3.96
CA SER A 131 10.71 7.61 2.74
C SER A 131 11.62 6.43 3.05
N THR A 132 11.38 5.32 2.38
CA THR A 132 12.20 4.10 2.46
C THR A 132 12.19 3.37 1.12
N GLY A 133 13.05 2.37 0.99
CA GLY A 133 13.08 1.46 -0.15
C GLY A 133 12.89 0.02 0.28
N TYR A 134 13.69 -0.87 -0.30
CA TYR A 134 13.80 -2.25 0.16
C TYR A 134 14.56 -2.30 1.50
N VAL A 135 14.00 -3.01 2.46
CA VAL A 135 14.64 -3.30 3.76
C VAL A 135 14.72 -4.82 3.90
N ALA A 136 15.92 -5.34 4.15
CA ALA A 136 16.12 -6.77 4.38
C ALA A 136 15.50 -7.19 5.72
N GLY A 137 15.02 -8.42 5.81
CA GLY A 137 14.41 -8.98 7.03
C GLY A 137 12.89 -9.15 6.96
N GLY A 138 12.32 -9.03 5.78
CA GLY A 138 10.89 -9.30 5.53
C GLY A 138 9.94 -8.23 6.07
N PRO A 139 8.64 -8.58 6.21
CA PRO A 139 7.61 -7.61 6.56
C PRO A 139 7.83 -6.97 7.93
N ALA A 140 8.27 -7.72 8.94
CA ALA A 140 8.48 -7.19 10.29
C ALA A 140 9.52 -6.07 10.33
N ALA A 141 10.67 -6.25 9.66
CA ALA A 141 11.71 -5.25 9.59
C ALA A 141 11.25 -4.00 8.80
N TRP A 142 10.59 -4.21 7.67
CA TRP A 142 10.07 -3.12 6.86
C TRP A 142 8.99 -2.31 7.59
N LEU A 143 8.04 -3.01 8.24
CA LEU A 143 6.96 -2.37 9.01
C LEU A 143 7.48 -1.58 10.22
N ALA A 144 8.58 -2.03 10.85
CA ALA A 144 9.22 -1.27 11.93
C ALA A 144 9.69 0.11 11.44
N VAL A 145 10.28 0.19 10.24
CA VAL A 145 10.68 1.46 9.61
C VAL A 145 9.46 2.33 9.30
N ALA A 146 8.44 1.77 8.65
CA ALA A 146 7.21 2.51 8.29
C ALA A 146 6.49 3.06 9.53
N ASN A 147 6.37 2.27 10.59
CA ASN A 147 5.78 2.69 11.85
C ASN A 147 6.58 3.82 12.53
N GLY A 148 7.90 3.85 12.35
CA GLY A 148 8.74 4.94 12.82
C GLY A 148 8.39 6.30 12.20
N PHE A 149 7.93 6.32 10.96
CA PHE A 149 7.46 7.53 10.30
C PHE A 149 6.09 8.00 10.82
N LEU A 150 5.17 7.06 11.06
CA LEU A 150 3.79 7.36 11.48
C LEU A 150 3.67 7.83 12.95
N LYS A 151 4.69 7.62 13.77
CA LYS A 151 4.69 7.99 15.18
C LYS A 151 5.18 9.41 15.48
N LYS A 152 5.53 10.17 14.45
CA LYS A 152 6.05 11.54 14.62
C LYS A 152 4.96 12.58 14.68
#